data_a000e574166029ac29c3dbf1273189ff
#
_entry.id   a000e574166029ac29c3dbf1273189ff
#
_cell.length_a   1.000
_cell.length_b   1.000
_cell.length_c   1.000
_cell.angle_alpha   90.00
_cell.angle_beta   90.00
_cell.angle_gamma   90.00
#
_symmetry.space_group_name_H-M   'P 1'
#
loop_
_entity.id
_entity.type
_entity.pdbx_description
1 polymer ?
#
loop_
_entity_poly.entity_id
_entity_poly.type
_entity_poly.pdbx_seq_one_letter_code
_entity_poly.pdbx_strand_id
1 'polypeptide(L)'
;RLAERDLLTRHGARIRVYELQGDLSIGATESLISEVLNELEGVDTLILDLGRVVNLDRAAVRLLTDLARDLCARGCAFLMPGAGNKYGFVRGVTAAWPESKDLAPFRFDDCDHALEWAEDQLLATLAPAAAQAEASLADNDLCLALGAGELAELSRIAERLDYAPGARVFASGE
;
A
#
# COMPACT_ATOMS: atom_id res chain seq x y z
N ARG A 1 10.23 1.20 12.63
CA ARG A 1 11.03 0.43 13.63
C ARG A 1 12.07 -0.40 12.88
N LEU A 2 13.27 -0.62 13.49
CA LEU A 2 14.35 -1.43 12.89
C LEU A 2 13.88 -2.83 12.50
N ALA A 3 13.15 -3.51 13.37
CA ALA A 3 12.63 -4.85 13.11
C ALA A 3 11.62 -4.89 11.95
N GLU A 4 10.76 -3.90 11.84
CA GLU A 4 9.80 -3.76 10.72
C GLU A 4 10.53 -3.54 9.39
N ARG A 5 11.50 -2.63 9.39
CA ARG A 5 12.34 -2.37 8.21
C ARG A 5 13.09 -3.62 7.73
N ASP A 6 13.61 -4.40 8.68
CA ASP A 6 14.30 -5.67 8.38
C ASP A 6 13.34 -6.70 7.75
N LEU A 7 12.10 -6.78 8.28
CA LEU A 7 11.05 -7.63 7.72
C LEU A 7 10.63 -7.17 6.31
N LEU A 8 10.42 -5.87 6.11
CA LEU A 8 10.09 -5.32 4.79
C LEU A 8 11.23 -5.53 3.79
N THR A 9 12.49 -5.39 4.21
CA THR A 9 13.64 -5.65 3.35
C THR A 9 13.69 -7.12 2.88
N ARG A 10 13.33 -8.07 3.76
CA ARG A 10 13.35 -9.50 3.44
C ARG A 10 12.12 -9.98 2.67
N HIS A 11 10.97 -9.39 2.93
CA HIS A 11 9.67 -9.86 2.44
C HIS A 11 8.94 -8.89 1.53
N GLY A 12 9.49 -7.69 1.28
CA GLY A 12 8.86 -6.66 0.46
C GLY A 12 8.56 -7.10 -0.98
N ALA A 13 9.26 -8.12 -1.49
CA ALA A 13 8.96 -8.73 -2.78
C ALA A 13 7.54 -9.33 -2.89
N ARG A 14 6.84 -9.53 -1.75
CA ARG A 14 5.44 -9.95 -1.68
C ARG A 14 4.45 -8.81 -2.03
N ILE A 15 4.96 -7.59 -2.14
CA ILE A 15 4.21 -6.42 -2.63
C ILE A 15 4.80 -6.05 -3.99
N ARG A 16 3.96 -6.00 -5.02
CA ARG A 16 4.36 -5.55 -6.37
C ARG A 16 3.66 -4.26 -6.72
N VAL A 17 4.44 -3.31 -7.24
CA VAL A 17 3.95 -2.00 -7.66
C VAL A 17 4.28 -1.80 -9.14
N TYR A 18 3.26 -1.45 -9.92
CA TYR A 18 3.40 -1.02 -11.31
C TYR A 18 2.89 0.41 -11.44
N GLU A 19 3.78 1.32 -11.81
CA GLU A 19 3.42 2.70 -12.15
C GLU A 19 3.04 2.79 -13.62
N LEU A 20 1.76 3.08 -13.89
CA LEU A 20 1.24 3.16 -15.23
C LEU A 20 1.16 4.61 -15.70
N GLN A 21 1.48 4.87 -16.97
CA GLN A 21 1.44 6.22 -17.52
C GLN A 21 0.92 6.25 -18.96
N GLY A 22 0.32 7.37 -19.34
CA GLY A 22 -0.17 7.61 -20.71
C GLY A 22 -1.51 6.93 -20.97
N ASP A 23 -1.70 6.39 -22.17
CA ASP A 23 -2.95 5.79 -22.61
C ASP A 23 -2.93 4.27 -22.41
N LEU A 24 -3.86 3.76 -21.63
CA LEU A 24 -4.09 2.32 -21.47
C LEU A 24 -5.09 1.83 -22.54
N SER A 25 -4.54 1.43 -23.69
CA SER A 25 -5.26 0.71 -24.72
C SER A 25 -5.43 -0.76 -24.34
N ILE A 26 -6.27 -1.49 -25.09
CA ILE A 26 -6.44 -2.93 -24.91
C ILE A 26 -5.11 -3.68 -25.01
N GLY A 27 -4.29 -3.41 -26.02
CA GLY A 27 -3.02 -4.09 -26.21
C GLY A 27 -1.98 -3.79 -25.12
N ALA A 28 -1.90 -2.53 -24.65
CA ALA A 28 -1.06 -2.17 -23.53
C ALA A 28 -1.50 -2.89 -22.23
N THR A 29 -2.80 -3.02 -22.03
CA THR A 29 -3.37 -3.70 -20.87
C THR A 29 -3.14 -5.21 -20.92
N GLU A 30 -3.29 -5.85 -22.10
CA GLU A 30 -2.98 -7.27 -22.26
C GLU A 30 -1.50 -7.57 -21.98
N SER A 31 -0.59 -6.72 -22.45
CA SER A 31 0.84 -6.83 -22.18
C SER A 31 1.14 -6.71 -20.69
N LEU A 32 0.55 -5.71 -20.03
CA LEU A 32 0.66 -5.51 -18.58
C LEU A 32 0.16 -6.74 -17.80
N ILE A 33 -1.01 -7.25 -18.15
CA ILE A 33 -1.61 -8.43 -17.48
C ILE A 33 -0.70 -9.65 -17.67
N SER A 34 -0.15 -9.85 -18.85
CA SER A 34 0.78 -10.95 -19.10
C SER A 34 2.04 -10.84 -18.24
N GLU A 35 2.61 -9.65 -18.10
CA GLU A 35 3.76 -9.38 -17.24
C GLU A 35 3.41 -9.63 -15.78
N VAL A 36 2.32 -9.06 -15.30
CA VAL A 36 1.82 -9.25 -13.93
C VAL A 36 1.64 -10.73 -13.62
N LEU A 37 0.94 -11.49 -14.48
CA LEU A 37 0.66 -12.90 -14.24
C LEU A 37 1.94 -13.76 -14.17
N ASN A 38 2.98 -13.38 -14.88
CA ASN A 38 4.28 -14.07 -14.85
C ASN A 38 5.05 -13.81 -13.54
N GLU A 39 4.77 -12.72 -12.84
CA GLU A 39 5.47 -12.29 -11.63
C GLU A 39 4.66 -12.47 -10.34
N LEU A 40 3.49 -13.08 -10.40
CA LEU A 40 2.57 -13.21 -9.25
C LEU A 40 2.98 -14.26 -8.22
N GLU A 41 3.97 -15.10 -8.49
CA GLU A 41 4.37 -16.14 -7.53
C GLU A 41 4.89 -15.51 -6.23
N GLY A 42 4.24 -15.83 -5.11
CA GLY A 42 4.59 -15.30 -3.80
C GLY A 42 4.16 -13.86 -3.54
N VAL A 43 3.35 -13.25 -4.40
CA VAL A 43 2.82 -11.89 -4.23
C VAL A 43 1.51 -11.89 -3.45
N ASP A 44 1.46 -11.14 -2.37
CA ASP A 44 0.26 -10.98 -1.54
C ASP A 44 -0.55 -9.74 -1.93
N THR A 45 0.14 -8.71 -2.41
CA THR A 45 -0.50 -7.44 -2.80
C THR A 45 0.07 -6.94 -4.12
N LEU A 46 -0.82 -6.64 -5.05
CA LEU A 46 -0.52 -5.97 -6.31
C LEU A 46 -1.09 -4.55 -6.29
N ILE A 47 -0.25 -3.57 -6.59
CA ILE A 47 -0.62 -2.16 -6.71
C ILE A 47 -0.41 -1.74 -8.16
N LEU A 48 -1.47 -1.27 -8.83
CA LEU A 48 -1.39 -0.62 -10.14
C LEU A 48 -1.69 0.88 -9.97
N ASP A 49 -0.65 1.70 -9.97
CA ASP A 49 -0.82 3.15 -9.87
C ASP A 49 -1.33 3.73 -11.19
N LEU A 50 -2.53 4.28 -11.16
CA LEU A 50 -3.20 4.92 -12.29
C LEU A 50 -3.07 6.45 -12.27
N GLY A 51 -2.32 7.01 -11.35
CA GLY A 51 -2.20 8.47 -11.18
C GLY A 51 -1.78 9.20 -12.45
N ARG A 52 -0.87 8.59 -13.24
CA ARG A 52 -0.34 9.15 -14.49
C ARG A 52 -1.00 8.61 -15.76
N VAL A 53 -2.03 7.78 -15.64
CA VAL A 53 -2.81 7.31 -16.79
C VAL A 53 -3.71 8.43 -17.28
N VAL A 54 -3.66 8.75 -18.57
CA VAL A 54 -4.43 9.84 -19.19
C VAL A 54 -5.78 9.33 -19.70
N ASN A 55 -5.77 8.27 -20.51
CA ASN A 55 -6.97 7.67 -21.07
C ASN A 55 -7.00 6.17 -20.76
N LEU A 56 -8.22 5.64 -20.65
CA LEU A 56 -8.45 4.25 -20.35
C LEU A 56 -9.60 3.72 -21.22
N ASP A 57 -9.30 2.76 -22.08
CA ASP A 57 -10.27 2.13 -22.95
C ASP A 57 -11.29 1.30 -22.16
N ARG A 58 -12.53 1.20 -22.65
CA ARG A 58 -13.55 0.32 -22.04
C ARG A 58 -13.11 -1.14 -21.98
N ALA A 59 -12.38 -1.59 -23.00
CA ALA A 59 -11.85 -2.94 -23.03
C ALA A 59 -10.76 -3.13 -21.95
N ALA A 60 -9.88 -2.15 -21.78
CA ALA A 60 -8.90 -2.13 -20.71
C ALA A 60 -9.56 -2.18 -19.32
N VAL A 61 -10.64 -1.43 -19.09
CA VAL A 61 -11.43 -1.49 -17.85
C VAL A 61 -11.93 -2.90 -17.57
N ARG A 62 -12.45 -3.60 -18.57
CA ARG A 62 -12.92 -4.99 -18.41
C ARG A 62 -11.79 -5.93 -18.05
N LEU A 63 -10.67 -5.87 -18.77
CA LEU A 63 -9.50 -6.70 -18.52
C LEU A 63 -8.95 -6.49 -17.11
N LEU A 64 -8.83 -5.25 -16.66
CA LEU A 64 -8.40 -4.94 -15.30
C LEU A 64 -9.40 -5.41 -14.24
N THR A 65 -10.70 -5.37 -14.55
CA THR A 65 -11.74 -5.88 -13.65
C THR A 65 -11.66 -7.41 -13.52
N ASP A 66 -11.44 -8.10 -14.64
CA ASP A 66 -11.30 -9.56 -14.65
C ASP A 66 -10.02 -9.97 -13.91
N LEU A 67 -8.91 -9.26 -14.14
CA LEU A 67 -7.67 -9.44 -13.35
C LEU A 67 -7.92 -9.26 -11.84
N ALA A 68 -8.63 -8.21 -11.46
CA ALA A 68 -8.94 -7.94 -10.05
C ALA A 68 -9.71 -9.11 -9.40
N ARG A 69 -10.70 -9.68 -10.10
CA ARG A 69 -11.44 -10.85 -9.62
C ARG A 69 -10.53 -12.06 -9.44
N ASP A 70 -9.71 -12.34 -10.45
CA ASP A 70 -8.81 -13.48 -10.41
C ASP A 70 -7.82 -13.38 -9.25
N LEU A 71 -7.26 -12.20 -9.03
CA LEU A 71 -6.34 -11.93 -7.93
C LEU A 71 -7.01 -12.10 -6.57
N CYS A 72 -8.19 -11.51 -6.40
CA CYS A 72 -8.96 -11.67 -5.15
C CYS A 72 -9.35 -13.12 -4.89
N ALA A 73 -9.73 -13.87 -5.93
CA ALA A 73 -10.03 -15.30 -5.81
C ALA A 73 -8.81 -16.13 -5.36
N ARG A 74 -7.60 -15.65 -5.65
CA ARG A 74 -6.33 -16.26 -5.22
C ARG A 74 -5.85 -15.75 -3.84
N GLY A 75 -6.60 -14.84 -3.21
CA GLY A 75 -6.22 -14.22 -1.94
C GLY A 75 -5.16 -13.12 -2.06
N CYS A 76 -4.85 -12.65 -3.28
CA CYS A 76 -3.98 -11.52 -3.51
C CYS A 76 -4.79 -10.21 -3.43
N ALA A 77 -4.35 -9.28 -2.60
CA ALA A 77 -4.95 -7.96 -2.53
C ALA A 77 -4.61 -7.17 -3.80
N PHE A 78 -5.59 -6.45 -4.34
CA PHE A 78 -5.42 -5.65 -5.55
C PHE A 78 -5.82 -4.20 -5.28
N LEU A 79 -4.90 -3.27 -5.50
CA LEU A 79 -5.08 -1.84 -5.25
C LEU A 79 -4.82 -1.04 -6.53
N MET A 80 -5.63 0.00 -6.77
CA MET A 80 -5.50 0.90 -7.90
C MET A 80 -5.57 2.37 -7.44
N PRO A 81 -4.50 2.87 -6.80
CA PRO A 81 -4.43 4.28 -6.42
C PRO A 81 -4.54 5.19 -7.66
N GLY A 82 -5.08 6.39 -7.46
CA GLY A 82 -5.32 7.34 -8.54
C GLY A 82 -6.51 7.02 -9.46
N ALA A 83 -7.17 5.88 -9.28
CA ALA A 83 -8.35 5.50 -10.07
C ALA A 83 -9.58 6.35 -9.72
N GLY A 84 -9.69 6.85 -8.48
CA GLY A 84 -10.82 7.65 -8.00
C GLY A 84 -11.09 8.90 -8.84
N ASN A 85 -10.06 9.48 -9.41
CA ASN A 85 -10.17 10.63 -10.31
C ASN A 85 -10.66 10.27 -11.73
N LYS A 86 -10.84 8.97 -12.03
CA LYS A 86 -11.25 8.47 -13.34
C LYS A 86 -12.67 7.90 -13.26
N TYR A 87 -13.65 8.81 -13.18
CA TYR A 87 -15.06 8.47 -12.96
C TYR A 87 -15.59 7.36 -13.89
N GLY A 88 -15.21 7.37 -15.16
CA GLY A 88 -15.60 6.33 -16.12
C GLY A 88 -15.07 4.94 -15.76
N PHE A 89 -13.87 4.87 -15.22
CA PHE A 89 -13.24 3.63 -14.79
C PHE A 89 -13.94 3.07 -13.53
N VAL A 90 -14.05 3.85 -12.48
CA VAL A 90 -14.71 3.44 -11.23
C VAL A 90 -16.13 2.95 -11.52
N ARG A 91 -16.90 3.68 -12.34
CA ARG A 91 -18.24 3.28 -12.76
C ARG A 91 -18.23 1.97 -13.53
N GLY A 92 -17.29 1.78 -14.44
CA GLY A 92 -17.14 0.55 -15.22
C GLY A 92 -16.87 -0.67 -14.35
N VAL A 93 -15.92 -0.54 -13.41
CA VAL A 93 -15.58 -1.61 -12.45
C VAL A 93 -16.76 -1.91 -11.53
N THR A 94 -17.40 -0.89 -10.94
CA THR A 94 -18.56 -1.09 -10.07
C THR A 94 -19.72 -1.77 -10.79
N ALA A 95 -19.95 -1.46 -12.06
CA ALA A 95 -20.98 -2.10 -12.88
C ALA A 95 -20.64 -3.55 -13.21
N ALA A 96 -19.37 -3.85 -13.49
CA ALA A 96 -18.91 -5.18 -13.85
C ALA A 96 -18.72 -6.10 -12.62
N TRP A 97 -18.52 -5.51 -11.45
CA TRP A 97 -18.30 -6.23 -10.20
C TRP A 97 -19.07 -5.60 -9.03
N PRO A 98 -20.40 -5.82 -8.98
CA PRO A 98 -21.27 -5.21 -7.96
C PRO A 98 -20.94 -5.62 -6.53
N GLU A 99 -20.38 -6.81 -6.34
CA GLU A 99 -19.98 -7.35 -5.03
C GLU A 99 -18.72 -6.67 -4.49
N SER A 100 -18.02 -5.92 -5.32
CA SER A 100 -16.79 -5.19 -4.96
C SER A 100 -17.00 -4.00 -4.00
N LYS A 101 -18.21 -3.82 -3.46
CA LYS A 101 -18.54 -2.70 -2.56
C LYS A 101 -17.62 -2.57 -1.35
N ASP A 102 -17.04 -3.68 -0.92
CA ASP A 102 -16.08 -3.72 0.19
C ASP A 102 -14.62 -3.73 -0.27
N LEU A 103 -14.40 -3.75 -1.59
CA LEU A 103 -13.05 -3.82 -2.14
C LEU A 103 -12.41 -2.45 -2.16
N ALA A 104 -11.31 -2.44 -1.52
CA ALA A 104 -10.39 -1.33 -1.39
C ALA A 104 -9.56 -0.94 -2.64
N PRO A 105 -9.78 -1.45 -3.90
CA PRO A 105 -8.92 -1.07 -5.02
C PRO A 105 -8.83 0.44 -5.22
N PHE A 106 -9.89 1.18 -4.85
CA PHE A 106 -10.02 2.62 -5.09
C PHE A 106 -9.94 3.47 -3.81
N ARG A 107 -9.55 2.86 -2.69
CA ARG A 107 -9.51 3.52 -1.38
C ARG A 107 -8.45 4.62 -1.31
N PHE A 108 -7.41 4.52 -2.14
CA PHE A 108 -6.25 5.37 -2.05
C PHE A 108 -6.17 6.35 -3.20
N ASP A 109 -5.94 7.62 -2.91
CA ASP A 109 -5.78 8.68 -3.88
C ASP A 109 -4.40 8.65 -4.53
N ASP A 110 -3.39 8.14 -3.83
CA ASP A 110 -2.01 8.04 -4.26
C ASP A 110 -1.36 6.68 -3.92
N CYS A 111 -0.21 6.43 -4.55
CA CYS A 111 0.54 5.20 -4.42
C CYS A 111 1.18 5.04 -3.04
N ASP A 112 1.60 6.14 -2.41
CA ASP A 112 2.32 6.09 -1.13
C ASP A 112 1.42 5.54 -0.02
N HIS A 113 0.18 6.03 0.09
CA HIS A 113 -0.80 5.49 1.04
C HIS A 113 -1.21 4.04 0.75
N ALA A 114 -1.28 3.67 -0.55
CA ALA A 114 -1.57 2.28 -0.92
C ALA A 114 -0.42 1.34 -0.52
N LEU A 115 0.82 1.79 -0.70
CA LEU A 115 2.03 1.05 -0.32
C LEU A 115 2.13 0.94 1.21
N GLU A 116 1.94 2.02 1.95
CA GLU A 116 1.91 2.03 3.42
C GLU A 116 0.91 1.00 3.95
N TRP A 117 -0.32 1.00 3.40
CA TRP A 117 -1.33 0.01 3.78
C TRP A 117 -0.88 -1.43 3.49
N ALA A 118 -0.27 -1.67 2.32
CA ALA A 118 0.20 -3.01 1.93
C ALA A 118 1.34 -3.49 2.84
N GLU A 119 2.25 -2.60 3.21
CA GLU A 119 3.34 -2.88 4.15
C GLU A 119 2.80 -3.20 5.54
N ASP A 120 1.82 -2.43 6.02
CA ASP A 120 1.16 -2.69 7.31
C ASP A 120 0.47 -4.06 7.34
N GLN A 121 -0.24 -4.46 6.26
CA GLN A 121 -0.84 -5.78 6.16
C GLN A 121 0.22 -6.89 6.15
N LEU A 122 1.31 -6.68 5.42
CA LEU A 122 2.43 -7.63 5.40
C LEU A 122 3.06 -7.78 6.78
N LEU A 123 3.35 -6.69 7.46
CA LEU A 123 3.90 -6.69 8.82
C LEU A 123 2.95 -7.35 9.83
N ALA A 124 1.66 -7.08 9.75
CA ALA A 124 0.65 -7.72 10.59
C ALA A 124 0.62 -9.25 10.40
N THR A 125 0.87 -9.72 9.18
CA THR A 125 0.94 -11.15 8.87
C THR A 125 2.22 -11.80 9.38
N LEU A 126 3.37 -11.12 9.25
CA LEU A 126 4.69 -11.67 9.58
C LEU A 126 5.02 -11.60 11.08
N ALA A 127 4.56 -10.56 11.76
CA ALA A 127 4.89 -10.30 13.15
C ALA A 127 3.70 -9.71 13.93
N PRO A 128 2.60 -10.46 14.08
CA PRO A 128 1.40 -9.95 14.74
C PRO A 128 1.64 -9.48 16.19
N ALA A 129 2.60 -10.08 16.90
CA ALA A 129 2.98 -9.66 18.25
C ALA A 129 3.90 -8.42 18.25
N ALA A 130 4.72 -8.24 17.23
CA ALA A 130 5.63 -7.09 17.11
C ALA A 130 4.91 -5.81 16.70
N ALA A 131 3.85 -5.92 15.88
CA ALA A 131 3.02 -4.79 15.48
C ALA A 131 2.27 -4.15 16.66
N GLN A 132 2.01 -4.92 17.73
CA GLN A 132 1.33 -4.47 18.95
C GLN A 132 2.30 -4.10 20.08
N ALA A 133 3.57 -4.46 19.97
CA ALA A 133 4.56 -4.14 21.01
C ALA A 133 4.92 -2.65 20.96
N GLU A 134 4.99 -2.02 22.13
CA GLU A 134 5.48 -0.66 22.25
C GLU A 134 6.95 -0.58 21.80
N ALA A 135 7.26 0.33 20.88
CA ALA A 135 8.62 0.58 20.47
C ALA A 135 9.38 1.32 21.61
N SER A 136 10.55 0.83 21.98
CA SER A 136 11.43 1.60 22.84
C SER A 136 12.10 2.74 22.05
N LEU A 137 12.63 3.76 22.73
CA LEU A 137 13.43 4.80 22.05
C LEU A 137 14.63 4.21 21.31
N ALA A 138 15.19 3.10 21.81
CA ALA A 138 16.32 2.41 21.19
C ALA A 138 15.96 1.74 19.86
N ASP A 139 14.68 1.40 19.66
CA ASP A 139 14.17 0.78 18.43
C ASP A 139 13.72 1.80 17.37
N ASN A 140 13.88 3.10 17.67
CA ASN A 140 13.48 4.18 16.78
C ASN A 140 14.63 4.56 15.84
N ASP A 141 14.36 4.66 14.54
CA ASP A 141 15.36 5.02 13.53
C ASP A 141 16.03 6.37 13.79
N LEU A 142 15.33 7.32 14.40
CA LEU A 142 15.87 8.63 14.80
C LEU A 142 16.93 8.52 15.89
N CYS A 143 16.91 7.45 16.69
CA CYS A 143 17.80 7.23 17.81
C CYS A 143 19.00 6.32 17.49
N LEU A 144 19.10 5.80 16.25
CA LEU A 144 20.14 4.86 15.84
C LEU A 144 21.57 5.38 16.02
N ALA A 145 21.78 6.68 15.91
CA ALA A 145 23.09 7.32 16.05
C ALA A 145 23.46 7.58 17.50
N LEU A 146 22.54 7.38 18.45
CA LEU A 146 22.75 7.68 19.87
C LEU A 146 23.39 6.50 20.60
N GLY A 147 24.39 6.80 21.42
CA GLY A 147 24.98 5.83 22.35
C GLY A 147 24.07 5.54 23.54
N ALA A 148 24.36 4.46 24.29
CA ALA A 148 23.55 4.04 25.45
C ALA A 148 23.38 5.14 26.50
N GLY A 149 24.39 5.96 26.71
CA GLY A 149 24.33 7.09 27.66
C GLY A 149 23.40 8.21 27.17
N GLU A 150 23.45 8.54 25.90
CA GLU A 150 22.61 9.55 25.24
C GLU A 150 21.15 9.11 25.21
N LEU A 151 20.89 7.82 24.92
CA LEU A 151 19.56 7.23 25.00
C LEU A 151 18.97 7.27 26.39
N ALA A 152 19.77 7.00 27.40
CA ALA A 152 19.36 7.10 28.84
C ALA A 152 19.00 8.55 29.21
N GLU A 153 19.80 9.52 28.75
CA GLU A 153 19.52 10.94 28.93
C GLU A 153 18.25 11.37 28.22
N LEU A 154 18.10 10.99 26.97
CA LEU A 154 16.87 11.24 26.15
C LEU A 154 15.64 10.66 26.85
N SER A 155 15.71 9.41 27.32
CA SER A 155 14.59 8.75 28.01
C SER A 155 14.20 9.46 29.31
N ARG A 156 15.13 10.16 29.94
CA ARG A 156 14.88 10.91 31.17
C ARG A 156 14.14 12.23 30.94
N ILE A 157 14.33 12.84 29.77
CA ILE A 157 13.73 14.14 29.43
C ILE A 157 12.51 14.00 28.50
N ALA A 158 12.37 12.87 27.79
CA ALA A 158 11.24 12.63 26.91
C ALA A 158 9.96 12.35 27.72
N GLU A 159 8.88 12.99 27.33
CA GLU A 159 7.54 12.75 27.87
C GLU A 159 6.73 11.95 26.84
N ARG A 160 6.07 10.90 27.32
CA ARG A 160 5.16 10.13 26.49
C ARG A 160 3.78 10.79 26.45
N LEU A 161 3.30 11.07 25.24
CA LEU A 161 1.98 11.60 25.00
C LEU A 161 1.19 10.61 24.15
N ASP A 162 -0.01 10.25 24.61
CA ASP A 162 -0.92 9.37 23.87
C ASP A 162 -2.03 10.20 23.24
N TYR A 163 -2.22 10.05 21.92
CA TYR A 163 -3.22 10.77 21.14
C TYR A 163 -4.31 9.83 20.64
N ALA A 164 -5.55 10.27 20.72
CA ALA A 164 -6.66 9.55 20.10
C ALA A 164 -6.54 9.60 18.56
N PRO A 165 -7.06 8.59 17.84
CA PRO A 165 -7.09 8.61 16.38
C PRO A 165 -7.70 9.90 15.84
N GLY A 166 -6.99 10.57 14.92
CA GLY A 166 -7.41 11.86 14.34
C GLY A 166 -7.13 13.10 15.20
N ALA A 167 -6.55 12.95 16.39
CA ALA A 167 -6.12 14.09 17.18
C ALA A 167 -4.93 14.81 16.52
N ARG A 168 -4.93 16.14 16.57
CA ARG A 168 -3.80 16.93 16.08
C ARG A 168 -2.65 16.84 17.07
N VAL A 169 -1.48 16.41 16.61
CA VAL A 169 -0.26 16.28 17.42
C VAL A 169 0.45 17.63 17.56
N PHE A 170 0.55 18.40 16.50
CA PHE A 170 1.10 19.76 16.46
C PHE A 170 0.48 20.54 15.29
N ALA A 171 0.56 21.86 15.32
CA ALA A 171 0.14 22.71 14.21
C ALA A 171 1.35 23.35 13.51
N SER A 172 1.19 23.72 12.24
CA SER A 172 2.24 24.44 11.52
C SER A 172 2.53 25.77 12.19
N GLY A 173 3.78 25.97 12.66
CA GLY A 173 4.22 27.20 13.32
C GLY A 173 4.23 27.17 14.86
N GLU A 174 3.90 26.03 15.49
CA GLU A 174 4.13 25.80 16.92
C GLU A 174 5.54 25.31 17.22
#